data_411e162e7f7f2c21e7379f5faea48fe9
#
_entry.id   411e162e7f7f2c21e7379f5faea48fe9
#
_cell.length_a   1.000
_cell.length_b   1.000
_cell.length_c   1.000
_cell.angle_alpha   90.00
_cell.angle_beta   90.00
_cell.angle_gamma   90.00
#
_symmetry.space_group_name_H-M   'P 1'
#
loop_
_entity.id
_entity.type
_entity.pdbx_description
1 polymer ?
#
loop_
_entity_poly.entity_id
_entity_poly.type
_entity_poly.pdbx_seq_one_letter_code
_entity_poly.pdbx_strand_id
1 'polypeptide(L)'
;MTGFWMKRGLLGWLVAIWACLQICEVHGNAVLFEDWFENRTLRMDFVLTGDSVNQQIGLLECSSLDGWAGRHHHLDSLFVKGAGQLLVKDAETGCLIYATSFSTLFQEWQATEEARYCCRSFDLCLMAPMPRRKVLVQVSLQDSRQRTVGFWETPVDPADILIRRKKGPAHRSCRPLLKSGGPAECVDIAIVGDGYRHDQTEAFYQDAARMCERIFSYRPYSDFKNRFNVTAVTLFSQDEGASEPSKGVWKETALGSSFDTFYSDRYLTTLRLRDVHDALVGIPFEEIIILVNTDKYGGGGIYGTYMLTSSSHPRSLAVCVHELGHSFAGLGDEYDYSSGGDDLYFPDVEPWEKNITTCCDFASKWADMIPRGTPVPTPPFEGDSIQRNTRIGVYEGAGYMSHGVYRPALDCLMRITGAPAFCPVCQRIIRQRIEYLTE
;
A
#
# COMPACT_ATOMS: atom_id res chain seq x y z
N MET A 1 75.59 -19.15 2.54
CA MET A 1 74.91 -18.70 3.73
C MET A 1 73.49 -18.37 3.27
N THR A 2 72.70 -19.30 3.20
CA THR A 2 71.45 -19.77 3.80
C THR A 2 70.51 -18.64 4.30
N GLY A 3 69.50 -18.33 3.53
CA GLY A 3 68.34 -17.49 3.87
C GLY A 3 67.04 -18.22 3.63
N PHE A 4 66.39 -18.54 4.70
CA PHE A 4 65.15 -19.33 4.83
C PHE A 4 63.93 -18.51 4.39
N TRP A 5 63.18 -18.93 3.37
CA TRP A 5 61.90 -18.36 3.00
C TRP A 5 60.78 -19.15 3.65
N MET A 6 60.10 -18.54 4.65
CA MET A 6 58.90 -19.08 5.23
C MET A 6 57.66 -18.59 4.43
N LYS A 7 57.01 -19.53 3.73
CA LYS A 7 55.65 -19.30 3.15
C LYS A 7 54.64 -19.27 4.28
N ARG A 8 53.98 -18.13 4.46
CA ARG A 8 52.74 -18.04 5.23
C ARG A 8 51.58 -18.17 4.25
N GLY A 9 50.85 -19.30 4.34
CA GLY A 9 49.59 -19.53 3.63
C GLY A 9 48.49 -18.65 4.22
N LEU A 10 47.82 -17.87 3.39
CA LEU A 10 46.53 -17.26 3.71
C LEU A 10 45.46 -18.34 3.65
N LEU A 11 44.99 -18.78 4.81
CA LEU A 11 43.68 -19.46 4.92
C LEU A 11 42.61 -18.37 4.89
N GLY A 12 41.96 -18.23 3.73
CA GLY A 12 40.74 -17.45 3.60
C GLY A 12 39.59 -18.16 4.33
N TRP A 13 39.07 -17.53 5.33
CA TRP A 13 37.81 -17.93 5.97
C TRP A 13 36.64 -17.47 5.09
N LEU A 14 36.13 -18.38 4.24
CA LEU A 14 34.81 -18.26 3.65
C LEU A 14 33.80 -18.55 4.74
N VAL A 15 33.27 -17.50 5.36
CA VAL A 15 32.06 -17.61 6.19
C VAL A 15 30.89 -17.67 5.21
N ALA A 16 30.48 -18.89 4.89
CA ALA A 16 29.19 -19.13 4.24
C ALA A 16 28.11 -18.84 5.28
N ILE A 17 27.44 -17.70 5.16
CA ILE A 17 26.21 -17.44 5.90
C ILE A 17 25.12 -18.32 5.28
N TRP A 18 24.96 -19.51 5.79
CA TRP A 18 23.77 -20.31 5.60
C TRP A 18 22.67 -19.69 6.47
N ALA A 19 21.84 -18.85 5.89
CA ALA A 19 20.57 -18.49 6.48
C ALA A 19 19.70 -19.77 6.47
N CYS A 20 19.79 -20.57 7.51
CA CYS A 20 18.82 -21.60 7.78
C CYS A 20 17.46 -20.92 8.01
N LEU A 21 16.61 -20.97 6.99
CA LEU A 21 15.17 -20.91 7.18
C LEU A 21 14.79 -22.14 8.03
N GLN A 22 14.92 -22.03 9.35
CA GLN A 22 14.19 -22.90 10.24
C GLN A 22 12.73 -22.49 10.15
N ILE A 23 12.00 -23.14 9.25
CA ILE A 23 10.55 -23.25 9.35
C ILE A 23 10.34 -24.00 10.66
N CYS A 24 10.06 -23.27 11.74
CA CYS A 24 9.52 -23.89 12.93
C CYS A 24 8.16 -24.45 12.51
N GLU A 25 8.06 -25.78 12.35
CA GLU A 25 6.78 -26.48 12.39
C GLU A 25 6.22 -26.33 13.81
N VAL A 26 5.63 -25.16 14.06
CA VAL A 26 4.75 -24.98 15.22
C VAL A 26 3.43 -25.62 14.86
N HIS A 27 3.06 -26.63 15.60
CA HIS A 27 1.77 -27.28 15.59
C HIS A 27 0.65 -26.22 15.54
N GLY A 28 -0.14 -26.28 14.52
CA GLY A 28 -1.33 -25.58 14.06
C GLY A 28 -2.29 -24.91 15.02
N ASN A 29 -1.84 -24.04 15.90
CA ASN A 29 -2.74 -23.11 16.58
C ASN A 29 -2.57 -21.73 15.94
N ALA A 30 -3.68 -21.18 15.41
CA ALA A 30 -3.73 -19.81 14.93
C ALA A 30 -3.21 -18.83 15.99
N VAL A 31 -2.47 -17.80 15.57
CA VAL A 31 -2.03 -16.73 16.47
C VAL A 31 -3.26 -15.97 16.97
N LEU A 32 -3.56 -16.08 18.26
CA LEU A 32 -4.69 -15.36 18.87
C LEU A 32 -4.23 -13.96 19.30
N PHE A 33 -5.01 -12.95 18.97
CA PHE A 33 -4.67 -11.55 19.27
C PHE A 33 -4.45 -11.32 20.77
N GLU A 34 -5.33 -11.85 21.61
CA GLU A 34 -5.36 -11.64 23.06
C GLU A 34 -4.13 -12.24 23.77
N ASP A 35 -3.51 -13.26 23.20
CA ASP A 35 -2.33 -13.91 23.79
C ASP A 35 -1.06 -13.07 23.59
N TRP A 36 -0.99 -12.32 22.47
CA TRP A 36 0.21 -11.64 22.03
C TRP A 36 0.15 -10.11 22.11
N PHE A 37 -1.05 -9.51 22.03
CA PHE A 37 -1.20 -8.09 21.85
C PHE A 37 -2.15 -7.44 22.85
N GLU A 38 -1.94 -6.15 23.07
CA GLU A 38 -2.87 -5.25 23.74
C GLU A 38 -3.72 -4.53 22.72
N ASN A 39 -4.91 -4.07 23.11
CA ASN A 39 -5.72 -3.18 22.26
C ASN A 39 -5.15 -1.76 22.24
N ARG A 40 -3.94 -1.64 21.69
CA ARG A 40 -3.16 -0.42 21.47
C ARG A 40 -2.35 -0.59 20.20
N THR A 41 -1.93 0.52 19.60
CA THR A 41 -1.07 0.52 18.41
C THR A 41 0.37 0.83 18.77
N LEU A 42 1.31 0.04 18.27
CA LEU A 42 2.72 0.39 18.13
C LEU A 42 2.90 1.02 16.76
N ARG A 43 3.16 2.32 16.71
CA ARG A 43 3.53 3.04 15.50
C ARG A 43 5.03 3.22 15.46
N MET A 44 5.62 2.91 14.32
CA MET A 44 7.05 3.05 14.04
C MET A 44 7.23 3.96 12.84
N ASP A 45 7.89 5.09 13.05
CA ASP A 45 8.19 6.07 12.02
C ASP A 45 9.62 5.86 11.52
N PHE A 46 9.79 5.68 10.22
CA PHE A 46 11.07 5.45 9.56
C PHE A 46 11.35 6.53 8.51
N VAL A 47 12.61 6.62 8.13
CA VAL A 47 13.06 7.29 6.90
C VAL A 47 13.68 6.24 5.98
N LEU A 48 13.24 6.23 4.74
CA LEU A 48 13.88 5.51 3.64
C LEU A 48 14.79 6.49 2.91
N THR A 49 16.03 6.12 2.68
CA THR A 49 17.02 6.99 2.01
C THR A 49 17.80 6.19 0.98
N GLY A 50 18.08 6.78 -0.16
CA GLY A 50 18.89 6.11 -1.19
C GLY A 50 18.83 6.76 -2.57
N ASP A 51 19.22 5.98 -3.54
CA ASP A 51 19.24 6.28 -4.98
C ASP A 51 18.63 5.13 -5.79
N SER A 52 18.82 5.07 -7.09
CA SER A 52 18.26 4.00 -7.96
C SER A 52 18.77 2.59 -7.64
N VAL A 53 19.86 2.45 -6.88
CA VAL A 53 20.53 1.17 -6.60
C VAL A 53 20.58 0.86 -5.12
N ASN A 54 20.84 1.88 -4.30
CA ASN A 54 21.06 1.74 -2.86
C ASN A 54 19.84 2.20 -2.10
N GLN A 55 19.54 1.51 -0.98
CA GLN A 55 18.48 1.93 -0.07
C GLN A 55 18.82 1.57 1.37
N GLN A 56 18.46 2.48 2.27
CA GLN A 56 18.65 2.34 3.71
C GLN A 56 17.34 2.63 4.42
N ILE A 57 17.11 1.92 5.51
CA ILE A 57 15.95 2.08 6.39
C ILE A 57 16.48 2.56 7.74
N GLY A 58 16.05 3.73 8.19
CA GLY A 58 16.39 4.29 9.49
C GLY A 58 15.15 4.48 10.35
N LEU A 59 15.14 3.96 11.58
CA LEU A 59 14.09 4.24 12.56
C LEU A 59 14.25 5.65 13.11
N LEU A 60 13.17 6.43 13.13
CA LEU A 60 13.10 7.75 13.76
C LEU A 60 12.57 7.68 15.19
N GLU A 61 11.39 7.09 15.37
CA GLU A 61 10.77 6.91 16.68
C GLU A 61 9.79 5.75 16.70
N CYS A 62 9.60 5.19 17.90
CA CYS A 62 8.46 4.35 18.23
C CYS A 62 7.48 5.14 19.08
N SER A 63 6.20 4.98 18.83
CA SER A 63 5.15 5.60 19.63
C SER A 63 3.99 4.66 19.87
N SER A 64 3.23 4.94 20.93
CA SER A 64 2.04 4.19 21.32
C SER A 64 0.80 5.03 21.09
N LEU A 65 -0.22 4.45 20.45
CA LEU A 65 -1.53 5.05 20.24
C LEU A 65 -2.59 4.25 20.97
N ASP A 66 -3.68 4.91 21.36
CA ASP A 66 -4.82 4.24 21.99
C ASP A 66 -5.64 3.50 20.94
N GLY A 67 -6.01 2.26 21.26
CA GLY A 67 -6.76 1.38 20.38
C GLY A 67 -5.91 0.74 19.27
N TRP A 68 -6.38 -0.37 18.78
CA TRP A 68 -5.91 -1.04 17.57
C TRP A 68 -7.10 -1.18 16.62
N ALA A 69 -6.99 -0.63 15.44
CA ALA A 69 -8.05 -0.64 14.42
C ALA A 69 -7.86 -1.72 13.35
N GLY A 70 -6.68 -2.33 13.30
CA GLY A 70 -6.39 -3.38 12.32
C GLY A 70 -6.96 -4.75 12.70
N ARG A 71 -6.78 -5.70 11.82
CA ARG A 71 -7.31 -7.06 11.95
C ARG A 71 -6.87 -7.78 13.24
N HIS A 72 -7.74 -8.64 13.74
CA HIS A 72 -7.47 -9.58 14.85
C HIS A 72 -7.28 -11.03 14.36
N HIS A 73 -7.43 -11.26 13.04
CA HIS A 73 -7.30 -12.54 12.36
C HIS A 73 -6.14 -12.52 11.39
N HIS A 74 -5.71 -13.67 10.89
CA HIS A 74 -4.61 -13.79 9.92
C HIS A 74 -3.35 -13.01 10.30
N LEU A 75 -3.04 -12.95 11.61
CA LEU A 75 -2.01 -12.05 12.14
C LEU A 75 -0.61 -12.38 11.61
N ASP A 76 -0.29 -13.64 11.39
CA ASP A 76 1.00 -14.18 10.97
C ASP A 76 1.12 -14.41 9.46
N SER A 77 0.19 -13.87 8.67
CA SER A 77 0.17 -14.04 7.21
C SER A 77 0.12 -12.72 6.45
N LEU A 78 0.48 -12.78 5.17
CA LEU A 78 0.42 -11.65 4.24
C LEU A 78 -0.70 -11.87 3.21
N PHE A 79 -1.50 -10.86 2.95
CA PHE A 79 -2.49 -10.91 1.86
C PHE A 79 -1.82 -10.97 0.48
N VAL A 80 -0.82 -10.12 0.27
CA VAL A 80 0.11 -10.10 -0.87
C VAL A 80 1.51 -9.80 -0.36
N LYS A 81 2.54 -10.09 -1.15
CA LYS A 81 3.93 -9.81 -0.76
C LYS A 81 4.23 -8.32 -0.65
N GLY A 82 3.61 -7.49 -1.52
CA GLY A 82 3.90 -6.07 -1.60
C GLY A 82 5.33 -5.76 -2.02
N ALA A 83 5.67 -4.48 -2.05
CA ALA A 83 7.03 -4.00 -2.29
C ALA A 83 7.85 -3.87 -0.98
N GLY A 84 7.20 -3.94 0.18
CA GLY A 84 7.82 -3.99 1.49
C GLY A 84 7.00 -4.83 2.47
N GLN A 85 7.66 -5.29 3.54
CA GLN A 85 7.05 -6.13 4.56
C GLN A 85 7.48 -5.69 5.96
N LEU A 86 6.53 -5.72 6.89
CA LEU A 86 6.75 -5.61 8.33
C LEU A 86 6.43 -6.96 8.96
N LEU A 87 7.40 -7.54 9.66
CA LEU A 87 7.24 -8.78 10.42
C LEU A 87 7.53 -8.53 11.89
N VAL A 88 6.69 -9.02 12.77
CA VAL A 88 6.87 -8.96 14.21
C VAL A 88 6.98 -10.39 14.74
N LYS A 89 8.10 -10.71 15.36
CA LYS A 89 8.39 -12.03 15.92
C LYS A 89 8.54 -11.93 17.42
N ASP A 90 8.05 -12.93 18.14
CA ASP A 90 8.35 -13.05 19.57
C ASP A 90 9.87 -13.18 19.77
N ALA A 91 10.45 -12.36 20.63
CA ALA A 91 11.91 -12.32 20.82
C ALA A 91 12.47 -13.57 21.50
N GLU A 92 11.67 -14.30 22.25
CA GLU A 92 12.08 -15.52 22.98
C GLU A 92 12.00 -16.76 22.09
N THR A 93 10.89 -16.92 21.36
CA THR A 93 10.62 -18.13 20.57
C THR A 93 10.98 -17.98 19.08
N GLY A 94 11.09 -16.76 18.59
CA GLY A 94 11.26 -16.47 17.16
C GLY A 94 9.99 -16.66 16.32
N CYS A 95 8.86 -17.01 16.93
CA CYS A 95 7.60 -17.22 16.23
C CYS A 95 7.09 -15.93 15.61
N LEU A 96 6.65 -16.00 14.36
CA LEU A 96 5.97 -14.88 13.69
C LEU A 96 4.59 -14.70 14.30
N ILE A 97 4.32 -13.50 14.85
CA ILE A 97 3.07 -13.17 15.54
C ILE A 97 2.27 -12.07 14.82
N TYR A 98 2.91 -11.27 13.97
CA TYR A 98 2.23 -10.31 13.12
C TYR A 98 3.02 -10.06 11.83
N ALA A 99 2.31 -9.95 10.71
CA ALA A 99 2.90 -9.62 9.42
C ALA A 99 1.96 -8.68 8.64
N THR A 100 2.53 -7.70 7.95
CA THR A 100 1.80 -6.87 6.98
C THR A 100 2.74 -6.48 5.85
N SER A 101 2.17 -6.13 4.70
CA SER A 101 2.90 -5.69 3.52
C SER A 101 2.41 -4.33 3.04
N PHE A 102 3.28 -3.61 2.36
CA PHE A 102 3.05 -2.24 1.91
C PHE A 102 3.83 -1.94 0.63
N SER A 103 3.56 -0.79 0.01
CA SER A 103 4.38 -0.17 -1.03
C SER A 103 4.76 1.25 -0.61
N THR A 104 5.72 1.86 -1.31
CA THR A 104 6.25 3.18 -0.95
C THR A 104 6.46 4.08 -2.16
N LEU A 105 6.26 5.38 -2.01
CA LEU A 105 6.69 6.37 -3.00
C LEU A 105 8.20 6.35 -3.25
N PHE A 106 8.99 5.95 -2.24
CA PHE A 106 10.44 5.84 -2.38
C PHE A 106 10.82 4.84 -3.49
N GLN A 107 10.19 3.66 -3.52
CA GLN A 107 10.47 2.64 -4.53
C GLN A 107 9.98 3.03 -5.93
N GLU A 108 8.87 3.77 -6.03
CA GLU A 108 8.43 4.36 -7.30
C GLU A 108 9.43 5.42 -7.80
N TRP A 109 9.91 6.29 -6.88
CA TRP A 109 10.93 7.26 -7.22
C TRP A 109 12.25 6.63 -7.67
N GLN A 110 12.65 5.50 -7.08
CA GLN A 110 13.86 4.77 -7.48
C GLN A 110 13.85 4.34 -8.95
N ALA A 111 12.66 4.15 -9.55
CA ALA A 111 12.51 3.85 -10.98
C ALA A 111 12.65 5.08 -11.89
N THR A 112 12.74 6.29 -11.35
CA THR A 112 12.86 7.53 -12.14
C THR A 112 14.29 7.80 -12.59
N GLU A 113 14.43 8.65 -13.62
CA GLU A 113 15.74 9.10 -14.06
C GLU A 113 16.48 9.90 -12.98
N GLU A 114 15.76 10.71 -12.17
CA GLU A 114 16.35 11.50 -11.09
C GLU A 114 17.11 10.61 -10.08
N ALA A 115 16.60 9.44 -9.77
CA ALA A 115 17.23 8.53 -8.81
C ALA A 115 18.60 8.02 -9.26
N ARG A 116 18.97 8.12 -10.55
CA ARG A 116 20.27 7.70 -11.07
C ARG A 116 21.43 8.63 -10.66
N TYR A 117 21.14 9.87 -10.28
CA TYR A 117 22.13 10.88 -9.93
C TYR A 117 21.84 11.66 -8.67
N CYS A 118 20.74 11.36 -8.00
CA CYS A 118 20.30 12.04 -6.80
C CYS A 118 20.02 11.04 -5.66
N CYS A 119 20.28 11.45 -4.42
CA CYS A 119 19.86 10.69 -3.23
C CYS A 119 18.72 11.45 -2.57
N ARG A 120 17.61 10.78 -2.26
CA ARG A 120 16.46 11.37 -1.59
C ARG A 120 16.01 10.55 -0.39
N SER A 121 15.25 11.20 0.50
CA SER A 121 14.66 10.59 1.67
C SER A 121 13.14 10.72 1.64
N PHE A 122 12.46 9.68 2.12
CA PHE A 122 11.00 9.60 2.18
C PHE A 122 10.58 9.08 3.54
N ASP A 123 9.46 9.60 4.05
CA ASP A 123 8.84 9.07 5.26
C ASP A 123 8.23 7.69 5.02
N LEU A 124 8.31 6.83 6.03
CA LEU A 124 7.58 5.57 6.10
C LEU A 124 6.99 5.44 7.51
N CYS A 125 5.66 5.24 7.61
CA CYS A 125 4.97 5.01 8.87
C CYS A 125 4.36 3.61 8.85
N LEU A 126 4.78 2.77 9.78
CA LEU A 126 4.26 1.41 9.92
C LEU A 126 3.58 1.24 11.27
N MET A 127 2.51 0.46 11.28
CA MET A 127 1.75 0.16 12.48
C MET A 127 1.63 -1.34 12.69
N ALA A 128 1.70 -1.74 13.96
CA ALA A 128 1.42 -3.09 14.42
C ALA A 128 0.58 -3.00 15.70
N PRO A 129 -0.14 -4.05 16.09
CA PRO A 129 -0.72 -4.09 17.42
C PRO A 129 0.40 -4.09 18.47
N MET A 130 0.17 -3.42 19.61
CA MET A 130 1.14 -3.31 20.69
C MET A 130 1.42 -4.69 21.32
N PRO A 131 2.65 -5.21 21.23
CA PRO A 131 2.97 -6.51 21.80
C PRO A 131 2.93 -6.47 23.34
N ARG A 132 2.58 -7.60 23.98
CA ARG A 132 2.59 -7.73 25.44
C ARG A 132 3.98 -7.97 26.03
N ARG A 133 4.93 -8.39 25.20
CA ARG A 133 6.31 -8.70 25.58
C ARG A 133 7.29 -8.33 24.49
N LYS A 134 8.59 -8.45 24.77
CA LYS A 134 9.65 -8.13 23.80
C LYS A 134 9.48 -8.88 22.50
N VAL A 135 9.63 -8.16 21.41
CA VAL A 135 9.54 -8.67 20.03
C VAL A 135 10.76 -8.28 19.22
N LEU A 136 11.00 -9.02 18.15
CA LEU A 136 11.93 -8.66 17.10
C LEU A 136 11.11 -8.12 15.93
N VAL A 137 11.33 -6.86 15.57
CA VAL A 137 10.66 -6.21 14.44
C VAL A 137 11.58 -6.20 13.25
N GLN A 138 11.10 -6.67 12.10
CA GLN A 138 11.82 -6.68 10.84
C GLN A 138 11.06 -5.86 9.81
N VAL A 139 11.77 -4.99 9.08
CA VAL A 139 11.25 -4.27 7.92
C VAL A 139 12.14 -4.61 6.73
N SER A 140 11.54 -5.04 5.64
CA SER A 140 12.26 -5.34 4.40
C SER A 140 11.64 -4.63 3.22
N LEU A 141 12.49 -4.23 2.25
CA LEU A 141 12.08 -3.70 0.96
C LEU A 141 12.51 -4.66 -0.14
N GLN A 142 11.66 -4.83 -1.14
CA GLN A 142 11.87 -5.72 -2.27
C GLN A 142 12.16 -4.89 -3.53
N ASP A 143 13.04 -5.38 -4.41
CA ASP A 143 13.19 -4.81 -5.75
C ASP A 143 12.10 -5.34 -6.71
N SER A 144 12.11 -4.86 -7.96
CA SER A 144 11.20 -5.31 -9.01
C SER A 144 11.33 -6.80 -9.36
N ARG A 145 12.42 -7.47 -8.95
CA ARG A 145 12.58 -8.93 -9.02
C ARG A 145 12.17 -9.64 -7.73
N GLN A 146 11.50 -8.94 -6.80
CA GLN A 146 11.07 -9.44 -5.50
C GLN A 146 12.22 -9.99 -4.62
N ARG A 147 13.44 -9.50 -4.82
CA ARG A 147 14.59 -9.79 -3.96
C ARG A 147 14.65 -8.74 -2.85
N THR A 148 14.96 -9.16 -1.64
CA THR A 148 15.17 -8.24 -0.53
C THR A 148 16.43 -7.41 -0.77
N VAL A 149 16.28 -6.10 -0.85
CA VAL A 149 17.36 -5.12 -1.13
C VAL A 149 17.54 -4.10 0.00
N GLY A 150 16.51 -3.90 0.83
CA GLY A 150 16.59 -3.13 2.07
C GLY A 150 16.14 -3.98 3.23
N PHE A 151 16.87 -3.93 4.35
CA PHE A 151 16.54 -4.70 5.54
C PHE A 151 16.90 -3.91 6.80
N TRP A 152 15.98 -3.93 7.75
CA TRP A 152 16.17 -3.37 9.09
C TRP A 152 15.56 -4.32 10.12
N GLU A 153 16.24 -4.51 11.22
CA GLU A 153 15.78 -5.37 12.31
C GLU A 153 16.20 -4.79 13.67
N THR A 154 15.29 -4.80 14.63
CA THR A 154 15.59 -4.36 15.99
C THR A 154 14.65 -5.01 17.01
N PRO A 155 15.14 -5.36 18.20
CA PRO A 155 14.28 -5.72 19.32
C PRO A 155 13.49 -4.50 19.81
N VAL A 156 12.19 -4.69 20.06
CA VAL A 156 11.30 -3.68 20.65
C VAL A 156 10.75 -4.21 21.97
N ASP A 157 10.99 -3.48 23.05
CA ASP A 157 10.43 -3.74 24.37
C ASP A 157 9.22 -2.82 24.58
N PRO A 158 7.99 -3.33 24.72
CA PRO A 158 6.82 -2.46 24.96
C PRO A 158 6.91 -1.64 26.26
N ALA A 159 7.80 -2.00 27.20
CA ALA A 159 8.07 -1.25 28.42
C ALA A 159 9.16 -0.17 28.27
N ASP A 160 9.72 0.01 27.05
CA ASP A 160 10.73 1.02 26.80
C ASP A 160 10.15 2.43 27.04
N ILE A 161 10.82 3.19 27.91
CA ILE A 161 10.42 4.56 28.27
C ILE A 161 10.47 5.55 27.09
N LEU A 162 11.17 5.20 26.01
CA LEU A 162 11.26 6.00 24.79
C LEU A 162 10.05 5.80 23.86
N ILE A 163 9.21 4.79 24.10
CA ILE A 163 7.94 4.64 23.38
C ILE A 163 6.93 5.65 23.90
N ARG A 164 6.89 6.80 23.23
CA ARG A 164 6.03 7.92 23.65
C ARG A 164 4.56 7.67 23.30
N ARG A 165 3.65 7.90 24.26
CA ARG A 165 2.22 7.92 23.98
C ARG A 165 1.86 9.19 23.22
N LYS A 166 1.44 9.07 21.96
CA LYS A 166 0.95 10.18 21.14
C LYS A 166 -0.52 10.48 21.43
N LYS A 167 -0.88 11.75 21.37
CA LYS A 167 -2.27 12.24 21.44
C LYS A 167 -2.62 12.91 20.13
N GLY A 168 -3.85 12.72 19.67
CA GLY A 168 -4.32 13.38 18.46
C GLY A 168 -4.39 14.91 18.58
N PRO A 169 -4.40 15.61 17.43
CA PRO A 169 -4.51 17.07 17.40
C PRO A 169 -5.80 17.56 18.06
N ALA A 170 -5.68 18.65 18.83
CA ALA A 170 -6.83 19.23 19.55
C ALA A 170 -7.86 19.92 18.64
N HIS A 171 -7.47 20.32 17.43
CA HIS A 171 -8.27 21.18 16.54
C HIS A 171 -8.74 20.46 15.27
N ARG A 172 -9.05 19.16 15.35
CA ARG A 172 -9.70 18.45 14.24
C ARG A 172 -11.16 18.19 14.57
N SER A 173 -12.00 18.15 13.55
CA SER A 173 -13.37 17.68 13.64
C SER A 173 -13.54 16.40 12.84
N CYS A 174 -14.39 15.50 13.31
CA CYS A 174 -14.63 14.21 12.68
C CYS A 174 -16.12 13.99 12.53
N ARG A 175 -16.53 13.42 11.39
CA ARG A 175 -17.93 13.06 11.13
C ARG A 175 -17.99 11.62 10.62
N PRO A 176 -18.67 10.68 11.31
CA PRO A 176 -18.90 9.35 10.77
C PRO A 176 -19.83 9.46 9.55
N LEU A 177 -19.42 8.87 8.42
CA LEU A 177 -20.21 8.77 7.19
C LEU A 177 -20.89 7.40 7.07
N LEU A 178 -20.24 6.37 7.59
CA LEU A 178 -20.74 5.00 7.68
C LEU A 178 -20.26 4.38 8.99
N LYS A 179 -21.16 3.73 9.72
CA LYS A 179 -20.82 2.98 10.93
C LYS A 179 -21.56 1.65 10.92
N SER A 180 -20.81 0.55 10.83
CA SER A 180 -21.37 -0.80 10.72
C SER A 180 -21.03 -1.69 11.92
N GLY A 181 -19.87 -1.51 12.54
CA GLY A 181 -19.44 -2.35 13.67
C GLY A 181 -18.26 -1.77 14.45
N GLY A 182 -17.62 -2.60 15.26
CA GLY A 182 -16.38 -2.28 15.94
C GLY A 182 -15.17 -2.29 14.97
N PRO A 183 -14.05 -1.61 15.34
CA PRO A 183 -12.84 -1.63 14.50
C PRO A 183 -12.26 -3.04 14.28
N ALA A 184 -12.44 -3.96 15.22
CA ALA A 184 -11.98 -5.36 15.07
C ALA A 184 -12.83 -6.20 14.11
N GLU A 185 -14.01 -5.70 13.70
CA GLU A 185 -14.99 -6.44 12.88
C GLU A 185 -15.18 -5.82 11.50
N CYS A 186 -14.73 -4.57 11.32
CA CYS A 186 -14.93 -3.79 10.11
C CYS A 186 -13.61 -3.20 9.63
N VAL A 187 -13.50 -2.99 8.34
CA VAL A 187 -12.45 -2.17 7.74
C VAL A 187 -12.76 -0.70 8.04
N ASP A 188 -11.86 -0.01 8.68
CA ASP A 188 -11.99 1.41 8.99
C ASP A 188 -11.31 2.27 7.90
N ILE A 189 -12.09 3.11 7.23
CA ILE A 189 -11.60 4.07 6.23
C ILE A 189 -11.62 5.48 6.84
N ALA A 190 -10.48 6.17 6.84
CA ALA A 190 -10.38 7.58 7.15
C ALA A 190 -10.32 8.42 5.87
N ILE A 191 -11.31 9.29 5.63
CA ILE A 191 -11.26 10.29 4.56
C ILE A 191 -10.78 11.60 5.17
N VAL A 192 -9.60 12.06 4.74
CA VAL A 192 -8.93 13.25 5.29
C VAL A 192 -8.93 14.37 4.25
N GLY A 193 -9.31 15.58 4.66
CA GLY A 193 -9.30 16.74 3.76
C GLY A 193 -7.92 17.40 3.68
N ASP A 194 -7.44 17.74 2.48
CA ASP A 194 -6.29 18.63 2.28
C ASP A 194 -6.64 19.77 1.31
N GLY A 195 -6.05 20.95 1.54
CA GLY A 195 -6.39 22.15 0.75
C GLY A 195 -7.77 22.73 1.04
N TYR A 196 -8.43 22.34 2.13
CA TYR A 196 -9.66 22.99 2.60
C TYR A 196 -9.35 23.97 3.73
N ARG A 197 -9.79 25.22 3.56
CA ARG A 197 -9.70 26.22 4.61
C ARG A 197 -10.80 26.01 5.67
N HIS A 198 -10.68 26.68 6.81
CA HIS A 198 -11.62 26.56 7.92
C HIS A 198 -13.08 26.88 7.52
N ASP A 199 -13.29 27.86 6.66
CA ASP A 199 -14.60 28.25 6.13
C ASP A 199 -15.20 27.25 5.12
N GLN A 200 -14.42 26.27 4.67
CA GLN A 200 -14.81 25.21 3.73
C GLN A 200 -15.10 23.85 4.40
N THR A 201 -15.23 23.83 5.73
CA THR A 201 -15.48 22.58 6.48
C THR A 201 -16.68 21.79 5.97
N GLU A 202 -17.81 22.45 5.71
CA GLU A 202 -19.02 21.78 5.23
C GLU A 202 -18.87 21.31 3.78
N ALA A 203 -18.15 22.05 2.94
CA ALA A 203 -17.84 21.61 1.58
C ALA A 203 -17.02 20.32 1.61
N PHE A 204 -16.00 20.23 2.48
CA PHE A 204 -15.25 18.98 2.66
C PHE A 204 -16.16 17.80 3.05
N TYR A 205 -17.07 17.99 4.01
CA TYR A 205 -17.95 16.89 4.42
C TYR A 205 -18.90 16.44 3.31
N GLN A 206 -19.36 17.37 2.47
CA GLN A 206 -20.19 17.04 1.31
C GLN A 206 -19.37 16.26 0.26
N ASP A 207 -18.13 16.68 0.01
CA ASP A 207 -17.23 15.99 -0.90
C ASP A 207 -16.87 14.57 -0.41
N ALA A 208 -16.56 14.43 0.87
CA ALA A 208 -16.29 13.14 1.51
C ALA A 208 -17.51 12.21 1.46
N ALA A 209 -18.72 12.74 1.69
CA ALA A 209 -19.96 11.97 1.60
C ALA A 209 -20.20 11.45 0.17
N ARG A 210 -20.05 12.32 -0.86
CA ARG A 210 -20.17 11.90 -2.26
C ARG A 210 -19.15 10.81 -2.62
N MET A 211 -17.91 10.93 -2.13
CA MET A 211 -16.86 9.94 -2.35
C MET A 211 -17.21 8.61 -1.69
N CYS A 212 -17.66 8.63 -0.44
CA CYS A 212 -18.13 7.45 0.29
C CYS A 212 -19.26 6.74 -0.47
N GLU A 213 -20.30 7.48 -0.89
CA GLU A 213 -21.41 6.93 -1.69
C GLU A 213 -20.92 6.30 -2.99
N ARG A 214 -19.94 6.93 -3.66
CA ARG A 214 -19.38 6.40 -4.90
C ARG A 214 -18.64 5.09 -4.69
N ILE A 215 -17.80 4.96 -3.67
CA ILE A 215 -17.10 3.72 -3.34
C ILE A 215 -18.11 2.58 -3.18
N PHE A 216 -19.14 2.78 -2.37
CA PHE A 216 -20.17 1.78 -2.09
C PHE A 216 -21.23 1.62 -3.19
N SER A 217 -21.10 2.30 -4.32
CA SER A 217 -21.88 2.02 -5.53
C SER A 217 -21.24 0.95 -6.43
N TYR A 218 -19.98 0.57 -6.18
CA TYR A 218 -19.27 -0.47 -6.95
C TYR A 218 -19.23 -1.80 -6.22
N ARG A 219 -19.42 -2.90 -6.97
CA ARG A 219 -19.11 -4.25 -6.47
C ARG A 219 -17.60 -4.47 -6.46
N PRO A 220 -17.05 -5.16 -5.44
CA PRO A 220 -17.76 -5.82 -4.34
C PRO A 220 -18.00 -4.92 -3.10
N TYR A 221 -17.53 -3.66 -3.06
CA TYR A 221 -17.72 -2.78 -1.90
C TYR A 221 -19.19 -2.64 -1.50
N SER A 222 -20.11 -2.55 -2.47
CA SER A 222 -21.57 -2.50 -2.22
C SER A 222 -22.10 -3.76 -1.54
N ASP A 223 -21.57 -4.93 -1.89
CA ASP A 223 -22.02 -6.21 -1.34
C ASP A 223 -21.55 -6.39 0.13
N PHE A 224 -20.43 -5.76 0.49
CA PHE A 224 -19.81 -5.82 1.81
C PHE A 224 -19.89 -4.51 2.59
N LYS A 225 -20.81 -3.61 2.25
CA LYS A 225 -20.93 -2.29 2.89
C LYS A 225 -21.04 -2.38 4.41
N ASN A 226 -21.69 -3.42 4.93
CA ASN A 226 -21.83 -3.69 6.36
C ASN A 226 -20.52 -4.15 7.06
N ARG A 227 -19.43 -4.33 6.32
CA ARG A 227 -18.09 -4.64 6.84
C ARG A 227 -17.18 -3.41 6.86
N PHE A 228 -17.72 -2.20 6.70
CA PHE A 228 -16.96 -0.97 6.68
C PHE A 228 -17.45 0.06 7.68
N ASN A 229 -16.52 0.79 8.25
CA ASN A 229 -16.74 2.08 8.86
C ASN A 229 -16.03 3.15 8.01
N VAL A 230 -16.61 4.34 7.90
CA VAL A 230 -15.99 5.48 7.20
C VAL A 230 -16.13 6.72 8.07
N THR A 231 -14.99 7.36 8.33
CA THR A 231 -14.93 8.60 9.10
C THR A 231 -14.29 9.71 8.28
N ALA A 232 -14.99 10.84 8.10
CA ALA A 232 -14.42 12.03 7.51
C ALA A 232 -13.73 12.87 8.59
N VAL A 233 -12.48 13.29 8.32
CA VAL A 233 -11.61 14.02 9.25
C VAL A 233 -11.18 15.33 8.63
N THR A 234 -11.58 16.47 9.22
CA THR A 234 -11.17 17.78 8.75
C THR A 234 -9.78 18.14 9.23
N LEU A 235 -8.99 18.68 8.32
CA LEU A 235 -7.77 19.42 8.61
C LEU A 235 -7.87 20.80 7.96
N PHE A 236 -7.28 21.81 8.59
CA PHE A 236 -7.38 23.17 8.08
C PHE A 236 -6.07 23.58 7.40
N SER A 237 -6.17 23.85 6.12
CA SER A 237 -5.10 24.39 5.30
C SER A 237 -5.12 25.92 5.33
N GLN A 238 -3.94 26.56 5.22
CA GLN A 238 -3.87 28.00 5.04
C GLN A 238 -4.33 28.38 3.64
N ASP A 239 -3.87 27.61 2.65
CA ASP A 239 -4.25 27.81 1.23
C ASP A 239 -5.26 26.75 0.79
N GLU A 240 -6.11 27.17 -0.15
CA GLU A 240 -7.02 26.27 -0.87
C GLU A 240 -6.30 25.60 -2.03
N GLY A 241 -6.55 24.29 -2.22
CA GLY A 241 -6.05 23.53 -3.36
C GLY A 241 -4.82 22.71 -3.07
N ALA A 242 -3.95 22.56 -4.04
CA ALA A 242 -2.69 21.83 -3.98
C ALA A 242 -1.58 22.60 -4.68
N SER A 243 -0.32 22.27 -4.39
CA SER A 243 0.82 22.82 -5.12
C SER A 243 0.86 22.30 -6.57
N GLU A 244 1.30 23.16 -7.50
CA GLU A 244 1.57 22.83 -8.91
C GLU A 244 2.94 23.40 -9.30
N PRO A 245 4.03 22.69 -8.95
CA PRO A 245 5.41 23.17 -9.17
C PRO A 245 5.72 23.56 -10.60
N SER A 246 5.22 22.83 -11.60
CA SER A 246 5.41 23.13 -13.03
C SER A 246 4.85 24.51 -13.45
N LYS A 247 3.88 25.04 -12.67
CA LYS A 247 3.32 26.37 -12.85
C LYS A 247 3.90 27.42 -11.89
N GLY A 248 4.87 27.02 -11.04
CA GLY A 248 5.40 27.88 -9.98
C GLY A 248 4.39 28.17 -8.86
N VAL A 249 3.34 27.37 -8.71
CA VAL A 249 2.31 27.52 -7.68
C VAL A 249 2.64 26.64 -6.48
N TRP A 250 2.85 27.27 -5.35
CA TRP A 250 3.11 26.60 -4.06
C TRP A 250 2.00 26.95 -3.07
N LYS A 251 1.50 25.94 -2.36
CA LYS A 251 0.38 26.07 -1.43
C LYS A 251 0.75 25.51 -0.05
N GLU A 252 0.43 26.25 0.98
CA GLU A 252 0.56 25.82 2.37
C GLU A 252 -0.69 25.06 2.81
N THR A 253 -0.73 23.77 2.48
CA THR A 253 -1.84 22.90 2.86
C THR A 253 -1.47 22.01 4.06
N ALA A 254 -2.48 21.48 4.73
CA ALA A 254 -2.29 20.71 5.96
C ALA A 254 -1.41 19.46 5.78
N LEU A 255 -1.53 18.80 4.63
CA LEU A 255 -0.80 17.58 4.31
C LEU A 255 0.23 17.78 3.18
N GLY A 256 0.34 18.98 2.62
CA GLY A 256 1.32 19.28 1.58
C GLY A 256 1.09 18.55 0.27
N SER A 257 -0.16 18.33 -0.12
CA SER A 257 -0.49 17.69 -1.40
C SER A 257 0.05 18.49 -2.58
N SER A 258 0.69 17.79 -3.53
CA SER A 258 1.31 18.40 -4.69
C SER A 258 1.09 17.55 -5.93
N PHE A 259 0.80 18.22 -7.04
CA PHE A 259 0.95 17.66 -8.38
C PHE A 259 2.42 17.62 -8.78
N ASP A 260 2.67 17.20 -10.00
CA ASP A 260 4.01 17.11 -10.60
C ASP A 260 4.96 16.15 -9.86
N THR A 261 4.42 15.20 -9.06
CA THR A 261 5.21 14.15 -8.44
C THR A 261 5.93 13.35 -9.51
N PHE A 262 7.25 13.24 -9.35
CA PHE A 262 8.16 12.59 -10.31
C PHE A 262 8.01 13.15 -11.74
N TYR A 263 7.76 14.47 -11.85
CA TYR A 263 7.57 15.22 -13.11
C TYR A 263 6.34 14.80 -13.93
N SER A 264 5.39 14.09 -13.31
CA SER A 264 4.09 13.75 -13.92
C SER A 264 3.03 14.76 -13.48
N ASP A 265 2.50 15.55 -14.40
CA ASP A 265 1.57 16.66 -14.16
C ASP A 265 0.23 16.25 -13.53
N ARG A 266 -0.14 15.00 -13.66
CA ARG A 266 -1.36 14.39 -13.09
C ARG A 266 -1.12 13.57 -11.83
N TYR A 267 0.15 13.27 -11.50
CA TYR A 267 0.45 12.48 -10.32
C TYR A 267 0.39 13.37 -9.08
N LEU A 268 -0.70 13.21 -8.34
CA LEU A 268 -0.99 13.94 -7.12
C LEU A 268 -0.60 13.06 -5.93
N THR A 269 0.30 13.55 -5.06
CA THR A 269 0.74 12.82 -3.86
C THR A 269 1.05 13.76 -2.70
N THR A 270 1.41 13.19 -1.55
CA THR A 270 2.08 13.91 -0.46
C THR A 270 3.34 13.18 -0.02
N LEU A 271 4.40 13.93 0.27
CA LEU A 271 5.62 13.41 0.89
C LEU A 271 5.59 13.49 2.43
N ARG A 272 4.53 14.05 3.02
CA ARG A 272 4.38 14.28 4.47
C ARG A 272 3.61 13.13 5.15
N LEU A 273 4.04 11.90 4.95
CA LEU A 273 3.33 10.72 5.47
C LEU A 273 3.19 10.73 7.00
N ARG A 274 4.19 11.27 7.72
CA ARG A 274 4.12 11.41 9.18
C ARG A 274 3.03 12.40 9.60
N ASP A 275 2.86 13.51 8.87
CA ASP A 275 1.81 14.49 9.16
C ASP A 275 0.42 13.88 8.94
N VAL A 276 0.26 13.02 7.90
CA VAL A 276 -0.98 12.26 7.66
C VAL A 276 -1.30 11.36 8.86
N HIS A 277 -0.33 10.56 9.31
CA HIS A 277 -0.52 9.68 10.46
C HIS A 277 -0.71 10.46 11.79
N ASP A 278 -0.03 11.59 11.98
CA ASP A 278 -0.20 12.44 13.16
C ASP A 278 -1.61 13.07 13.20
N ALA A 279 -2.13 13.45 12.04
CA ALA A 279 -3.50 13.95 11.92
C ALA A 279 -4.55 12.90 12.30
N LEU A 280 -4.26 11.62 12.12
CA LEU A 280 -5.16 10.50 12.36
C LEU A 280 -5.00 9.83 13.73
N VAL A 281 -4.09 10.28 14.61
CA VAL A 281 -3.94 9.71 15.95
C VAL A 281 -5.26 9.68 16.73
N GLY A 282 -5.72 8.47 17.12
CA GLY A 282 -6.99 8.25 17.82
C GLY A 282 -8.23 8.17 16.91
N ILE A 283 -8.04 8.13 15.59
CA ILE A 283 -9.08 7.76 14.61
C ILE A 283 -8.75 6.34 14.15
N PRO A 284 -9.68 5.39 14.19
CA PRO A 284 -9.50 4.09 13.60
C PRO A 284 -9.33 4.19 12.08
N PHE A 285 -8.32 3.51 11.53
CA PHE A 285 -8.16 3.35 10.09
C PHE A 285 -7.27 2.17 9.73
N GLU A 286 -7.57 1.53 8.63
CA GLU A 286 -6.75 0.60 7.89
C GLU A 286 -6.48 1.12 6.48
N GLU A 287 -7.36 2.02 5.99
CA GLU A 287 -7.24 2.68 4.70
C GLU A 287 -7.36 4.20 4.86
N ILE A 288 -6.49 4.95 4.18
CA ILE A 288 -6.47 6.42 4.20
C ILE A 288 -6.79 6.94 2.81
N ILE A 289 -7.82 7.77 2.72
CA ILE A 289 -8.19 8.51 1.53
C ILE A 289 -7.92 9.99 1.79
N ILE A 290 -6.98 10.59 1.06
CA ILE A 290 -6.73 12.04 1.13
C ILE A 290 -7.51 12.70 0.01
N LEU A 291 -8.52 13.49 0.36
CA LEU A 291 -9.37 14.21 -0.55
C LEU A 291 -8.87 15.65 -0.69
N VAL A 292 -8.34 15.99 -1.87
CA VAL A 292 -7.68 17.26 -2.13
C VAL A 292 -8.65 18.23 -2.78
N ASN A 293 -8.79 19.42 -2.22
CA ASN A 293 -9.71 20.47 -2.67
C ASN A 293 -9.23 21.12 -3.98
N THR A 294 -9.38 20.42 -5.09
CA THR A 294 -8.96 20.90 -6.41
C THR A 294 -9.86 20.32 -7.51
N ASP A 295 -10.00 21.07 -8.61
CA ASP A 295 -10.67 20.65 -9.83
C ASP A 295 -9.71 20.10 -10.90
N LYS A 296 -8.40 20.15 -10.68
CA LYS A 296 -7.41 19.55 -11.57
C LYS A 296 -7.46 18.01 -11.47
N TYR A 297 -7.42 17.35 -12.63
CA TYR A 297 -7.35 15.88 -12.69
C TYR A 297 -6.08 15.36 -12.04
N GLY A 298 -6.22 14.42 -11.10
CA GLY A 298 -5.09 13.73 -10.49
C GLY A 298 -5.52 12.75 -9.43
N GLY A 299 -4.65 11.81 -9.17
CA GLY A 299 -4.76 10.80 -8.14
C GLY A 299 -3.48 9.99 -8.03
N GLY A 300 -3.44 9.13 -7.05
CA GLY A 300 -2.38 8.15 -6.80
C GLY A 300 -2.77 7.24 -5.65
N GLY A 301 -2.46 5.95 -5.77
CA GLY A 301 -2.77 4.94 -4.75
C GLY A 301 -1.56 4.07 -4.44
N ILE A 302 -1.14 4.02 -3.17
CA ILE A 302 0.04 3.30 -2.71
C ILE A 302 -0.40 2.22 -1.73
N TYR A 303 -0.19 0.97 -2.10
CA TYR A 303 -0.68 -0.20 -1.36
C TYR A 303 -0.28 -0.17 0.12
N GLY A 304 -1.30 -0.28 0.99
CA GLY A 304 -1.11 -0.32 2.44
C GLY A 304 -0.55 0.97 3.05
N THR A 305 -0.63 2.09 2.31
CA THR A 305 -0.12 3.39 2.75
C THR A 305 -1.21 4.46 2.70
N TYR A 306 -1.64 4.89 1.52
CA TYR A 306 -2.77 5.82 1.32
C TYR A 306 -3.16 5.88 -0.15
N MET A 307 -4.32 6.48 -0.43
CA MET A 307 -4.63 7.03 -1.75
C MET A 307 -4.94 8.52 -1.66
N LEU A 308 -4.68 9.26 -2.75
CA LEU A 308 -5.11 10.63 -2.95
C LEU A 308 -5.99 10.75 -4.19
N THR A 309 -6.92 11.72 -4.16
CA THR A 309 -7.69 12.12 -5.34
C THR A 309 -8.18 13.56 -5.21
N SER A 310 -8.37 14.22 -6.35
CA SER A 310 -9.03 15.53 -6.41
C SER A 310 -10.50 15.42 -6.05
N SER A 311 -11.09 16.45 -5.40
CA SER A 311 -12.49 16.44 -4.96
C SER A 311 -13.49 16.84 -6.06
N SER A 312 -13.10 17.75 -6.93
CA SER A 312 -14.05 18.52 -7.77
C SER A 312 -13.88 18.29 -9.28
N HIS A 313 -12.88 17.51 -9.72
CA HIS A 313 -12.76 17.14 -11.13
C HIS A 313 -13.90 16.18 -11.53
N PRO A 314 -14.51 16.30 -12.74
CA PRO A 314 -15.62 15.45 -13.17
C PRO A 314 -15.35 13.94 -13.11
N ARG A 315 -14.08 13.52 -13.21
CA ARG A 315 -13.67 12.10 -13.11
C ARG A 315 -13.22 11.68 -11.72
N SER A 316 -13.15 12.59 -10.74
CA SER A 316 -12.56 12.29 -9.42
C SER A 316 -13.22 11.10 -8.72
N LEU A 317 -14.54 10.95 -8.84
CA LEU A 317 -15.27 9.84 -8.26
C LEU A 317 -14.89 8.46 -8.88
N ALA A 318 -14.54 8.44 -10.16
CA ALA A 318 -14.07 7.21 -10.82
C ALA A 318 -12.58 6.96 -10.51
N VAL A 319 -11.77 8.02 -10.46
CA VAL A 319 -10.36 7.96 -10.04
C VAL A 319 -10.27 7.42 -8.61
N CYS A 320 -11.09 7.92 -7.69
CA CYS A 320 -11.09 7.42 -6.30
C CYS A 320 -11.24 5.90 -6.22
N VAL A 321 -12.21 5.34 -6.93
CA VAL A 321 -12.45 3.88 -6.88
C VAL A 321 -11.31 3.09 -7.54
N HIS A 322 -10.68 3.66 -8.58
CA HIS A 322 -9.48 3.09 -9.21
C HIS A 322 -8.29 3.09 -8.23
N GLU A 323 -7.96 4.26 -7.63
CA GLU A 323 -6.86 4.39 -6.68
C GLU A 323 -7.06 3.55 -5.41
N LEU A 324 -8.32 3.38 -4.97
CA LEU A 324 -8.66 2.46 -3.89
C LEU A 324 -8.38 0.98 -4.28
N GLY A 325 -8.46 0.64 -5.55
CA GLY A 325 -8.03 -0.66 -6.06
C GLY A 325 -6.55 -0.91 -5.80
N HIS A 326 -5.70 0.10 -6.00
CA HIS A 326 -4.27 0.04 -5.69
C HIS A 326 -4.02 0.00 -4.19
N SER A 327 -4.45 1.02 -3.45
CA SER A 327 -4.07 1.22 -2.05
C SER A 327 -4.64 0.17 -1.12
N PHE A 328 -5.90 -0.21 -1.30
CA PHE A 328 -6.59 -1.18 -0.44
C PHE A 328 -6.30 -2.64 -0.82
N ALA A 329 -6.42 -2.96 -2.11
CA ALA A 329 -6.39 -4.35 -2.57
C ALA A 329 -5.07 -4.77 -3.26
N GLY A 330 -4.14 -3.84 -3.48
CA GLY A 330 -2.87 -4.11 -4.15
C GLY A 330 -3.07 -4.56 -5.60
N LEU A 331 -4.06 -3.99 -6.30
CA LEU A 331 -4.26 -4.26 -7.72
C LEU A 331 -3.24 -3.47 -8.54
N GLY A 332 -2.68 -4.09 -9.55
CA GLY A 332 -1.85 -3.44 -10.56
C GLY A 332 -2.70 -2.75 -11.62
N ASP A 333 -2.11 -1.79 -12.34
CA ASP A 333 -2.71 -1.19 -13.53
C ASP A 333 -2.84 -2.21 -14.65
N GLU A 334 -4.01 -2.26 -15.29
CA GLU A 334 -4.31 -3.15 -16.41
C GLU A 334 -4.17 -2.46 -17.78
N TYR A 335 -3.64 -1.22 -17.81
CA TYR A 335 -3.36 -0.51 -19.07
C TYR A 335 -1.89 -0.62 -19.46
N ASP A 336 -1.64 -0.35 -20.75
CA ASP A 336 -0.35 -0.38 -21.39
C ASP A 336 -0.06 0.94 -22.09
N TYR A 337 1.21 1.26 -22.28
CA TYR A 337 1.64 2.36 -23.13
C TYR A 337 2.25 1.83 -24.42
N SER A 338 1.76 2.29 -25.58
CA SER A 338 2.23 1.86 -26.91
C SER A 338 3.70 2.17 -27.20
N SER A 339 4.34 2.99 -26.39
CA SER A 339 5.73 3.45 -26.55
C SER A 339 6.77 2.65 -25.76
N GLY A 340 6.44 1.44 -25.34
CA GLY A 340 7.38 0.55 -24.64
C GLY A 340 7.78 1.13 -23.28
N GLY A 341 7.08 0.77 -22.21
CA GLY A 341 7.59 0.96 -20.85
C GLY A 341 8.89 0.13 -20.71
N ASP A 342 9.91 0.72 -20.11
CA ASP A 342 11.11 0.00 -19.71
C ASP A 342 10.70 -1.19 -18.81
N ASP A 343 11.54 -2.21 -18.74
CA ASP A 343 11.36 -3.49 -18.06
C ASP A 343 10.93 -3.34 -16.57
N LEU A 344 9.66 -3.00 -16.35
CA LEU A 344 9.07 -2.90 -14.99
C LEU A 344 8.77 -4.27 -14.43
N TYR A 345 8.39 -5.20 -15.30
CA TYR A 345 8.12 -6.60 -14.95
C TYR A 345 9.01 -7.52 -15.78
N PHE A 346 9.49 -8.60 -15.17
CA PHE A 346 10.42 -9.55 -15.78
C PHE A 346 9.70 -10.85 -16.13
N PRO A 347 9.96 -11.46 -17.30
CA PRO A 347 9.26 -12.68 -17.73
C PRO A 347 9.43 -13.88 -16.80
N ASP A 348 10.49 -13.90 -16.00
CA ASP A 348 10.84 -14.95 -15.04
C ASP A 348 10.37 -14.65 -13.59
N VAL A 349 9.67 -13.54 -13.38
CA VAL A 349 9.16 -13.11 -12.08
C VAL A 349 7.65 -12.88 -12.14
N GLU A 350 6.89 -13.59 -11.32
CA GLU A 350 5.45 -13.36 -11.22
C GLU A 350 5.18 -12.11 -10.39
N PRO A 351 4.42 -11.11 -10.89
CA PRO A 351 4.05 -9.91 -10.14
C PRO A 351 3.39 -10.25 -8.80
N TRP A 352 3.63 -9.45 -7.76
CA TRP A 352 2.92 -9.64 -6.49
C TRP A 352 1.45 -9.18 -6.57
N GLU A 353 1.11 -8.33 -7.51
CA GLU A 353 -0.26 -7.90 -7.81
C GLU A 353 -1.06 -9.08 -8.39
N LYS A 354 -2.19 -9.40 -7.75
CA LYS A 354 -2.94 -10.61 -8.09
C LYS A 354 -3.73 -10.52 -9.41
N ASN A 355 -3.94 -9.33 -9.96
CA ASN A 355 -4.72 -9.10 -11.19
C ASN A 355 -3.87 -8.95 -12.45
N ILE A 356 -2.56 -9.03 -12.36
CA ILE A 356 -1.66 -9.08 -13.52
C ILE A 356 -0.72 -10.28 -13.42
N THR A 357 -0.19 -10.76 -14.55
CA THR A 357 0.67 -11.94 -14.61
C THR A 357 1.68 -11.84 -15.74
N THR A 358 2.88 -12.39 -15.54
CA THR A 358 3.86 -12.68 -16.59
C THR A 358 3.69 -14.11 -17.13
N CYS A 359 2.75 -14.87 -16.60
CA CYS A 359 2.51 -16.28 -16.88
C CYS A 359 3.62 -17.23 -16.40
N CYS A 360 4.63 -16.78 -15.66
CA CYS A 360 5.66 -17.69 -15.15
C CYS A 360 5.16 -18.56 -13.98
N ASP A 361 4.17 -18.06 -13.20
CA ASP A 361 3.42 -18.84 -12.19
C ASP A 361 1.92 -18.48 -12.24
N PHE A 362 1.31 -18.67 -13.42
CA PHE A 362 -0.10 -18.33 -13.63
C PHE A 362 -1.05 -19.12 -12.72
N ALA A 363 -0.66 -20.29 -12.25
CA ALA A 363 -1.46 -21.10 -11.33
C ALA A 363 -1.77 -20.37 -10.00
N SER A 364 -0.89 -19.46 -9.54
CA SER A 364 -1.08 -18.64 -8.34
C SER A 364 -2.02 -17.45 -8.53
N LYS A 365 -2.54 -17.21 -9.76
CA LYS A 365 -3.35 -16.04 -10.15
C LYS A 365 -4.83 -16.37 -10.25
N TRP A 366 -5.39 -16.26 -11.44
CA TRP A 366 -6.82 -16.54 -11.70
C TRP A 366 -7.03 -17.73 -12.64
N ALA A 367 -6.09 -18.67 -12.68
CA ALA A 367 -6.17 -19.85 -13.53
C ALA A 367 -7.43 -20.69 -13.29
N ASP A 368 -7.90 -20.73 -12.05
CA ASP A 368 -9.13 -21.40 -11.62
C ASP A 368 -10.42 -20.73 -12.14
N MET A 369 -10.36 -19.47 -12.56
CA MET A 369 -11.50 -18.71 -13.09
C MET A 369 -11.61 -18.78 -14.61
N ILE A 370 -10.60 -19.28 -15.30
CA ILE A 370 -10.61 -19.36 -16.77
C ILE A 370 -11.51 -20.51 -17.23
N PRO A 371 -12.46 -20.26 -18.16
CA PRO A 371 -13.26 -21.31 -18.75
C PRO A 371 -12.37 -22.38 -19.42
N ARG A 372 -12.74 -23.65 -19.25
CA ARG A 372 -11.99 -24.77 -19.82
C ARG A 372 -11.83 -24.63 -21.34
N GLY A 373 -10.62 -24.74 -21.85
CA GLY A 373 -10.29 -24.60 -23.26
C GLY A 373 -10.00 -23.16 -23.72
N THR A 374 -9.99 -22.19 -22.82
CA THR A 374 -9.53 -20.83 -23.15
C THR A 374 -8.03 -20.85 -23.41
N PRO A 375 -7.53 -20.32 -24.55
CA PRO A 375 -6.11 -20.21 -24.82
C PRO A 375 -5.40 -19.29 -23.82
N VAL A 376 -4.16 -19.63 -23.47
CA VAL A 376 -3.25 -18.79 -22.66
C VAL A 376 -1.96 -18.60 -23.46
N PRO A 377 -1.63 -17.36 -23.90
CA PRO A 377 -2.43 -16.12 -23.84
C PRO A 377 -3.74 -16.19 -24.62
N THR A 378 -4.71 -15.33 -24.22
CA THR A 378 -6.04 -15.28 -24.84
C THR A 378 -6.07 -14.21 -25.92
N PRO A 379 -6.44 -14.54 -27.17
CA PRO A 379 -6.63 -13.54 -28.22
C PRO A 379 -7.72 -12.51 -27.85
N PRO A 380 -7.52 -11.21 -28.17
CA PRO A 380 -8.58 -10.23 -28.01
C PRO A 380 -9.78 -10.58 -28.90
N PHE A 381 -10.97 -10.09 -28.53
CA PHE A 381 -12.21 -10.31 -29.25
C PHE A 381 -13.03 -9.03 -29.38
N GLU A 382 -13.87 -8.98 -30.39
CA GLU A 382 -14.86 -7.92 -30.54
C GLU A 382 -16.07 -8.22 -29.66
N GLY A 383 -16.55 -7.22 -28.89
CA GLY A 383 -17.68 -7.38 -27.98
C GLY A 383 -18.13 -6.07 -27.36
N ASP A 384 -19.32 -6.06 -26.78
CA ASP A 384 -19.82 -4.91 -26.03
C ASP A 384 -19.05 -4.73 -24.70
N SER A 385 -19.30 -3.62 -24.01
CA SER A 385 -18.58 -3.28 -22.76
C SER A 385 -18.78 -4.30 -21.65
N ILE A 386 -19.93 -4.97 -21.58
CA ILE A 386 -20.23 -6.02 -20.60
C ILE A 386 -19.39 -7.26 -20.90
N GLN A 387 -19.40 -7.73 -22.15
CA GLN A 387 -18.61 -8.90 -22.57
C GLN A 387 -17.12 -8.66 -22.37
N ARG A 388 -16.63 -7.45 -22.72
CA ARG A 388 -15.23 -7.07 -22.57
C ARG A 388 -14.78 -7.00 -21.11
N ASN A 389 -15.70 -6.67 -20.18
CA ASN A 389 -15.45 -6.64 -18.74
C ASN A 389 -15.56 -8.04 -18.08
N THR A 390 -16.52 -8.86 -18.51
CA THR A 390 -16.90 -10.10 -17.80
C THR A 390 -16.24 -11.36 -18.33
N ARG A 391 -15.80 -11.39 -19.61
CA ARG A 391 -15.14 -12.56 -20.20
C ARG A 391 -13.70 -12.66 -19.73
N ILE A 392 -13.46 -13.60 -18.82
CA ILE A 392 -12.13 -13.82 -18.24
C ILE A 392 -11.22 -14.56 -19.22
N GLY A 393 -9.99 -14.09 -19.34
CA GLY A 393 -8.92 -14.67 -20.13
C GLY A 393 -7.54 -14.29 -19.59
N VAL A 394 -6.53 -14.28 -20.46
CA VAL A 394 -5.16 -13.81 -20.21
C VAL A 394 -4.76 -12.92 -21.38
N TYR A 395 -5.17 -11.64 -21.31
CA TYR A 395 -5.03 -10.70 -22.41
C TYR A 395 -3.73 -9.89 -22.27
N GLU A 396 -2.92 -9.85 -23.32
CA GLU A 396 -1.65 -9.13 -23.31
C GLU A 396 -1.83 -7.62 -23.16
N GLY A 397 -0.86 -6.98 -22.51
CA GLY A 397 -0.81 -5.55 -22.23
C GLY A 397 -1.37 -5.21 -20.85
N ALA A 398 -0.50 -5.01 -19.86
CA ALA A 398 -0.80 -4.57 -18.49
C ALA A 398 0.48 -4.05 -17.82
N GLY A 399 0.36 -3.41 -16.64
CA GLY A 399 1.52 -2.93 -15.90
C GLY A 399 2.37 -1.96 -16.70
N TYR A 400 1.74 -1.10 -17.51
CA TYR A 400 2.39 -0.15 -18.44
C TYR A 400 3.11 -0.81 -19.63
N MET A 401 3.25 -2.15 -19.65
CA MET A 401 3.94 -2.90 -20.70
C MET A 401 2.94 -3.40 -21.76
N SER A 402 3.27 -3.18 -23.03
CA SER A 402 2.46 -3.67 -24.16
C SER A 402 2.64 -5.17 -24.41
N HIS A 403 3.75 -5.75 -23.95
CA HIS A 403 4.09 -7.17 -24.14
C HIS A 403 4.61 -7.82 -22.86
N GLY A 404 4.38 -9.13 -22.72
CA GLY A 404 4.94 -9.96 -21.65
C GLY A 404 4.23 -9.86 -20.30
N VAL A 405 3.26 -8.94 -20.15
CA VAL A 405 2.40 -8.83 -18.98
C VAL A 405 0.94 -8.88 -19.41
N TYR A 406 0.13 -9.60 -18.67
CA TYR A 406 -1.23 -9.94 -19.06
C TYR A 406 -2.23 -9.56 -17.97
N ARG A 407 -3.46 -9.24 -18.39
CA ARG A 407 -4.62 -8.87 -17.57
C ARG A 407 -5.79 -9.84 -17.77
N PRO A 408 -6.73 -9.87 -16.80
CA PRO A 408 -7.81 -10.86 -16.83
C PRO A 408 -8.98 -10.55 -17.79
N ALA A 409 -9.17 -9.27 -18.16
CA ALA A 409 -10.29 -8.84 -19.01
C ALA A 409 -9.85 -7.74 -19.98
N LEU A 410 -10.62 -7.55 -21.06
CA LEU A 410 -10.32 -6.47 -22.02
C LEU A 410 -10.68 -5.09 -21.46
N ASP A 411 -11.71 -5.00 -20.63
CA ASP A 411 -12.11 -3.77 -19.94
C ASP A 411 -12.27 -4.03 -18.44
N CYS A 412 -11.76 -3.13 -17.64
CA CYS A 412 -11.80 -3.15 -16.17
C CYS A 412 -11.63 -1.73 -15.64
N LEU A 413 -12.11 -1.44 -14.44
CA LEU A 413 -11.87 -0.15 -13.80
C LEU A 413 -10.36 0.10 -13.60
N MET A 414 -9.55 -0.96 -13.40
CA MET A 414 -8.08 -0.86 -13.31
C MET A 414 -7.40 -0.61 -14.66
N ARG A 415 -8.14 -0.63 -15.77
CA ARG A 415 -7.62 -0.30 -17.11
C ARG A 415 -8.15 1.03 -17.63
N ILE A 416 -9.43 1.30 -17.41
CA ILE A 416 -10.14 2.45 -17.97
C ILE A 416 -10.85 3.17 -16.82
N THR A 417 -10.34 4.33 -16.42
CA THR A 417 -10.96 5.17 -15.40
C THR A 417 -12.34 5.65 -15.89
N GLY A 418 -13.39 4.99 -15.53
CA GLY A 418 -14.75 5.24 -16.02
C GLY A 418 -15.40 3.99 -16.61
N ALA A 419 -14.70 2.86 -16.61
CA ALA A 419 -15.34 1.57 -16.81
C ALA A 419 -16.45 1.37 -15.78
N PRO A 420 -17.56 0.68 -16.15
CA PRO A 420 -18.72 0.55 -15.29
C PRO A 420 -18.46 -0.30 -14.04
N ALA A 421 -17.43 -1.15 -14.06
CA ALA A 421 -17.15 -2.10 -12.99
C ALA A 421 -15.69 -2.58 -13.00
N PHE A 422 -15.24 -3.10 -11.85
CA PHE A 422 -14.10 -4.01 -11.81
C PHE A 422 -14.43 -5.31 -12.54
N CYS A 423 -13.46 -5.92 -13.21
CA CYS A 423 -13.63 -7.24 -13.79
C CYS A 423 -13.80 -8.30 -12.68
N PRO A 424 -14.31 -9.51 -12.99
CA PRO A 424 -14.59 -10.53 -11.98
C PRO A 424 -13.35 -10.95 -11.16
N VAL A 425 -12.15 -10.90 -11.75
CA VAL A 425 -10.89 -11.21 -11.03
C VAL A 425 -10.59 -10.13 -10.01
N CYS A 426 -10.63 -8.85 -10.38
CA CYS A 426 -10.42 -7.74 -9.45
C CYS A 426 -11.49 -7.72 -8.35
N GLN A 427 -12.77 -8.01 -8.67
CA GLN A 427 -13.82 -8.14 -7.66
C GLN A 427 -13.52 -9.27 -6.66
N ARG A 428 -13.01 -10.42 -7.12
CA ARG A 428 -12.60 -11.53 -6.25
C ARG A 428 -11.47 -11.11 -5.31
N ILE A 429 -10.46 -10.42 -5.83
CA ILE A 429 -9.30 -9.98 -5.02
C ILE A 429 -9.74 -8.97 -3.95
N ILE A 430 -10.56 -7.98 -4.31
CA ILE A 430 -11.09 -7.01 -3.35
C ILE A 430 -11.94 -7.71 -2.28
N ARG A 431 -12.81 -8.67 -2.66
CA ARG A 431 -13.57 -9.49 -1.71
C ARG A 431 -12.66 -10.22 -0.74
N GLN A 432 -11.67 -10.94 -1.26
CA GLN A 432 -10.68 -11.66 -0.44
C GLN A 432 -9.93 -10.74 0.52
N ARG A 433 -9.66 -9.48 0.11
CA ARG A 433 -9.03 -8.48 0.99
C ARG A 433 -9.95 -8.08 2.13
N ILE A 434 -11.25 -7.86 1.85
CA ILE A 434 -12.24 -7.53 2.88
C ILE A 434 -12.36 -8.69 3.88
N GLU A 435 -12.54 -9.92 3.40
CA GLU A 435 -12.62 -11.14 4.21
C GLU A 435 -11.34 -11.31 5.06
N TYR A 436 -10.16 -11.17 4.47
CA TYR A 436 -8.87 -11.25 5.17
C TYR A 436 -8.73 -10.25 6.33
N LEU A 437 -9.34 -9.08 6.23
CA LEU A 437 -9.29 -8.05 7.27
C LEU A 437 -10.38 -8.22 8.34
N THR A 438 -11.49 -8.91 8.03
CA THR A 438 -12.70 -8.94 8.89
C THR A 438 -13.10 -10.34 9.36
N GLU A 439 -12.48 -11.41 8.90
CA GLU A 439 -12.74 -12.82 9.24
C GLU A 439 -11.46 -13.53 9.66
#